data_e2cb9878d64cb5e5d074bc5b7fdd9d14
#
_entry.id   e2cb9878d64cb5e5d074bc5b7fdd9d14
#
_cell.length_a   1.000
_cell.length_b   1.000
_cell.length_c   1.000
_cell.angle_alpha   90.00
_cell.angle_beta   90.00
_cell.angle_gamma   90.00
#
_symmetry.space_group_name_H-M   'P 1'
#
loop_
_entity.id
_entity.type
_entity.pdbx_description
1 polymer ?
#
loop_
_entity_poly.entity_id
_entity_poly.type
_entity_poly.pdbx_seq_one_letter_code
_entity_poly.pdbx_strand_id
1 'polypeptide(L)'
;MPTILIAGFIKNKGRQRKMAEKKSQAEQLKEKLFYVKKHATLVMSEQEEKKADKYCEGYKKFLDAGKTEREAAATAVAMAEKAGFKPFDKKAQYKAGDKIYVLNREKAVILAVIGKSDISNGVNLTAAHIDSPRLDLKQNPLYESDELGYFKTHYYGGIKKYQWTTIP
;
A
#
# COMPACT_ATOMS: atom_id res chain seq x y z
N MET A 1 21.07 6.19 -10.78
CA MET A 1 20.62 5.69 -9.46
C MET A 1 19.98 6.85 -8.73
N PRO A 2 18.67 6.83 -8.42
CA PRO A 2 18.07 7.92 -7.67
C PRO A 2 18.37 7.72 -6.19
N THR A 3 19.09 8.65 -5.61
CA THR A 3 19.35 8.73 -4.17
C THR A 3 18.08 9.20 -3.48
N ILE A 4 17.42 8.31 -2.75
CA ILE A 4 16.31 8.68 -1.88
C ILE A 4 16.88 9.38 -0.65
N LEU A 5 16.64 10.69 -0.54
CA LEU A 5 16.97 11.46 0.65
C LEU A 5 16.01 11.06 1.78
N ILE A 6 16.47 10.19 2.68
CA ILE A 6 15.76 9.88 3.91
C ILE A 6 16.03 11.05 4.87
N ALA A 7 15.03 11.91 5.06
CA ALA A 7 15.07 12.91 6.10
C ALA A 7 15.10 12.22 7.46
N GLY A 8 16.29 12.17 8.07
CA GLY A 8 16.46 11.66 9.42
C GLY A 8 15.75 12.58 10.42
N PHE A 9 14.76 12.05 11.10
CA PHE A 9 14.13 12.73 12.23
C PHE A 9 15.12 12.79 13.39
N ILE A 10 15.69 13.96 13.64
CA ILE A 10 16.50 14.22 14.83
C ILE A 10 15.56 14.20 16.04
N LYS A 11 15.63 13.15 16.84
CA LYS A 11 14.99 13.10 18.17
C LYS A 11 15.65 14.13 19.08
N ASN A 12 15.11 15.32 19.11
CA ASN A 12 15.51 16.33 20.10
C ASN A 12 14.90 15.96 21.46
N LYS A 13 15.66 15.24 22.29
CA LYS A 13 15.31 14.97 23.70
C LYS A 13 15.54 16.21 24.56
N GLY A 14 14.85 17.29 24.26
CA GLY A 14 14.74 18.43 25.15
C GLY A 14 13.77 18.12 26.28
N ARG A 15 14.33 17.74 27.41
CA ARG A 15 13.61 17.49 28.68
C ARG A 15 13.13 18.83 29.26
N GLN A 16 12.03 19.37 28.72
CA GLN A 16 11.30 20.45 29.38
C GLN A 16 10.48 19.82 30.52
N ARG A 17 10.91 20.08 31.78
CA ARG A 17 10.07 19.90 32.95
C ARG A 17 8.90 20.90 32.84
N LYS A 18 7.77 20.50 32.23
CA LYS A 18 6.51 21.21 32.40
C LYS A 18 6.01 20.94 33.81
N MET A 19 5.96 21.99 34.62
CA MET A 19 5.15 21.97 35.86
C MET A 19 3.73 21.57 35.48
N ALA A 20 3.16 20.58 36.16
CA ALA A 20 1.81 20.10 35.91
C ALA A 20 0.81 21.17 36.34
N GLU A 21 0.45 22.09 35.45
CA GLU A 21 -0.72 22.94 35.64
C GLU A 21 -1.96 22.06 35.71
N LYS A 22 -2.77 22.24 36.75
CA LYS A 22 -4.04 21.54 36.92
C LYS A 22 -4.93 21.92 35.73
N LYS A 23 -5.25 20.94 34.88
CA LYS A 23 -6.13 21.13 33.73
C LYS A 23 -7.47 21.67 34.20
N SER A 24 -8.02 22.64 33.47
CA SER A 24 -9.37 23.17 33.73
C SER A 24 -10.42 22.10 33.49
N GLN A 25 -11.61 22.24 34.10
CA GLN A 25 -12.73 21.32 33.87
C GLN A 25 -13.10 21.19 32.40
N ALA A 26 -13.03 22.31 31.66
CA ALA A 26 -13.30 22.33 30.23
C ALA A 26 -12.30 21.50 29.43
N GLU A 27 -11.01 21.55 29.75
CA GLU A 27 -9.97 20.75 29.14
C GLU A 27 -10.13 19.26 29.44
N GLN A 28 -10.47 18.92 30.68
CA GLN A 28 -10.77 17.52 31.06
C GLN A 28 -11.99 16.99 30.30
N LEU A 29 -13.04 17.79 30.16
CA LEU A 29 -14.24 17.42 29.43
C LEU A 29 -13.95 17.26 27.92
N LYS A 30 -13.15 18.15 27.35
CA LYS A 30 -12.70 18.07 25.97
C LYS A 30 -11.89 16.80 25.69
N GLU A 31 -10.94 16.45 26.56
CA GLU A 31 -10.17 15.20 26.42
C GLU A 31 -11.04 13.95 26.51
N LYS A 32 -12.12 13.99 27.30
CA LYS A 32 -13.03 12.87 27.48
C LYS A 32 -14.03 12.71 26.34
N LEU A 33 -14.51 13.81 25.77
CA LEU A 33 -15.60 13.82 24.80
C LEU A 33 -15.13 13.93 23.34
N PHE A 34 -13.95 14.51 23.09
CA PHE A 34 -13.45 14.69 21.74
C PHE A 34 -12.54 13.55 21.33
N TYR A 35 -12.82 12.95 20.16
CA TYR A 35 -11.90 12.05 19.53
C TYR A 35 -10.73 12.82 18.92
N VAL A 36 -9.55 12.69 19.50
CA VAL A 36 -8.31 13.26 18.97
C VAL A 36 -7.52 12.15 18.31
N LYS A 37 -7.46 12.21 16.97
CA LYS A 37 -6.64 11.27 16.20
C LYS A 37 -5.16 11.56 16.46
N LYS A 38 -4.47 10.61 17.10
CA LYS A 38 -3.03 10.69 17.28
C LYS A 38 -2.32 10.05 16.10
N HIS A 39 -1.21 10.64 15.68
CA HIS A 39 -0.37 10.03 14.66
C HIS A 39 0.24 8.73 15.21
N ALA A 40 0.23 7.67 14.40
CA ALA A 40 0.66 6.33 14.86
C ALA A 40 2.07 6.33 15.46
N THR A 41 3.02 7.05 14.86
CA THR A 41 4.41 7.14 15.34
C THR A 41 4.56 7.77 16.72
N LEU A 42 3.55 8.52 17.21
CA LEU A 42 3.55 9.11 18.55
C LEU A 42 3.06 8.14 19.65
N VAL A 43 2.42 7.05 19.26
CA VAL A 43 1.78 6.11 20.18
C VAL A 43 2.32 4.69 20.03
N MET A 44 3.07 4.39 18.98
CA MET A 44 3.69 3.09 18.74
C MET A 44 4.81 2.83 19.76
N SER A 45 4.88 1.61 20.25
CA SER A 45 6.02 1.10 21.00
C SER A 45 7.20 0.81 20.06
N GLU A 46 8.42 0.73 20.59
CA GLU A 46 9.61 0.35 19.80
C GLU A 46 9.48 -1.03 19.15
N GLN A 47 8.73 -1.94 19.75
CA GLN A 47 8.47 -3.27 19.16
C GLN A 47 7.52 -3.18 17.97
N GLU A 48 6.52 -2.32 18.03
CA GLU A 48 5.60 -2.07 16.90
C GLU A 48 6.32 -1.36 15.76
N GLU A 49 7.18 -0.38 16.07
CA GLU A 49 8.03 0.28 15.07
C GLU A 49 8.90 -0.73 14.31
N LYS A 50 9.62 -1.62 15.04
CA LYS A 50 10.42 -2.69 14.41
C LYS A 50 9.60 -3.66 13.57
N LYS A 51 8.36 -3.97 13.98
CA LYS A 51 7.44 -4.81 13.19
C LYS A 51 6.99 -4.10 11.92
N ALA A 52 6.70 -2.80 12.01
CA ALA A 52 6.32 -1.98 10.87
C ALA A 52 7.48 -1.89 9.85
N ASP A 53 8.71 -1.66 10.31
CA ASP A 53 9.90 -1.63 9.45
C ASP A 53 10.10 -2.97 8.73
N LYS A 54 9.99 -4.09 9.45
CA LYS A 54 10.07 -5.43 8.85
C LYS A 54 8.98 -5.67 7.80
N TYR A 55 7.76 -5.21 8.07
CA TYR A 55 6.66 -5.28 7.11
C TYR A 55 6.97 -4.45 5.85
N CYS A 56 7.49 -3.24 6.03
CA CYS A 56 7.86 -2.35 4.93
C CYS A 56 8.93 -2.95 4.03
N GLU A 57 9.91 -3.68 4.58
CA GLU A 57 10.91 -4.39 3.75
C GLU A 57 10.27 -5.47 2.86
N GLY A 58 9.27 -6.18 3.37
CA GLY A 58 8.48 -7.12 2.57
C GLY A 58 7.67 -6.42 1.48
N TYR A 59 7.06 -5.29 1.81
CA TYR A 59 6.28 -4.49 0.87
C TYR A 59 7.13 -3.88 -0.25
N LYS A 60 8.33 -3.40 0.06
CA LYS A 60 9.31 -2.93 -0.96
C LYS A 60 9.61 -4.04 -1.98
N LYS A 61 9.87 -5.27 -1.52
CA LYS A 61 10.12 -6.41 -2.40
C LYS A 61 8.94 -6.72 -3.31
N PHE A 62 7.71 -6.60 -2.80
CA PHE A 62 6.51 -6.75 -3.60
C PHE A 62 6.43 -5.67 -4.68
N LEU A 63 6.68 -4.39 -4.33
CA LEU A 63 6.68 -3.28 -5.28
C LEU A 63 7.77 -3.42 -6.35
N ASP A 64 8.93 -3.94 -5.98
CA ASP A 64 10.03 -4.18 -6.93
C ASP A 64 9.69 -5.29 -7.93
N ALA A 65 8.96 -6.31 -7.49
CA ALA A 65 8.52 -7.43 -8.33
C ALA A 65 7.27 -7.12 -9.17
N GLY A 66 6.39 -6.22 -8.73
CA GLY A 66 5.11 -5.94 -9.35
C GLY A 66 5.10 -4.59 -10.07
N LYS A 67 5.82 -4.45 -11.19
CA LYS A 67 5.86 -3.19 -11.98
C LYS A 67 4.66 -3.02 -12.90
N THR A 68 4.05 -4.11 -13.33
CA THR A 68 2.84 -4.14 -14.17
C THR A 68 1.73 -4.90 -13.45
N GLU A 69 0.49 -4.76 -13.92
CA GLU A 69 -0.65 -5.48 -13.39
C GLU A 69 -0.46 -7.02 -13.46
N ARG A 70 0.21 -7.52 -14.51
CA ARG A 70 0.49 -8.95 -14.67
C ARG A 70 1.52 -9.43 -13.66
N GLU A 71 2.61 -8.71 -13.50
CA GLU A 71 3.66 -9.02 -12.52
C GLU A 71 3.12 -8.94 -11.09
N ALA A 72 2.30 -7.92 -10.78
CA ALA A 72 1.68 -7.79 -9.48
C ALA A 72 0.71 -8.96 -9.19
N ALA A 73 -0.12 -9.36 -10.16
CA ALA A 73 -1.01 -10.50 -10.03
C ALA A 73 -0.22 -11.82 -9.84
N ALA A 74 0.82 -12.04 -10.64
CA ALA A 74 1.68 -13.22 -10.53
C ALA A 74 2.40 -13.28 -9.18
N THR A 75 2.94 -12.16 -8.72
CA THR A 75 3.59 -12.05 -7.40
C THR A 75 2.60 -12.31 -6.27
N ALA A 76 1.38 -11.75 -6.36
CA ALA A 76 0.33 -11.99 -5.37
C ALA A 76 -0.08 -13.46 -5.31
N VAL A 77 -0.22 -14.14 -6.46
CA VAL A 77 -0.51 -15.58 -6.53
C VAL A 77 0.62 -16.39 -5.90
N ALA A 78 1.87 -16.12 -6.24
CA ALA A 78 3.02 -16.82 -5.65
C ALA A 78 3.09 -16.66 -4.11
N MET A 79 2.76 -15.48 -3.60
CA MET A 79 2.66 -15.23 -2.16
C MET A 79 1.47 -15.98 -1.53
N ALA A 80 0.34 -16.02 -2.21
CA ALA A 80 -0.86 -16.72 -1.76
C ALA A 80 -0.61 -18.24 -1.68
N GLU A 81 0.00 -18.84 -2.69
CA GLU A 81 0.36 -20.27 -2.71
C GLU A 81 1.31 -20.63 -1.56
N LYS A 82 2.32 -19.81 -1.29
CA LYS A 82 3.19 -19.96 -0.11
C LYS A 82 2.43 -19.88 1.21
N ALA A 83 1.33 -19.12 1.24
CA ALA A 83 0.45 -19.02 2.41
C ALA A 83 -0.64 -20.12 2.45
N GLY A 84 -0.61 -21.08 1.53
CA GLY A 84 -1.50 -22.24 1.49
C GLY A 84 -2.80 -22.01 0.74
N PHE A 85 -2.90 -20.96 -0.08
CA PHE A 85 -4.02 -20.78 -1.00
C PHE A 85 -3.91 -21.75 -2.17
N LYS A 86 -5.05 -22.23 -2.66
CA LYS A 86 -5.17 -23.12 -3.82
C LYS A 86 -6.05 -22.50 -4.89
N PRO A 87 -5.86 -22.84 -6.16
CA PRO A 87 -6.77 -22.40 -7.21
C PRO A 87 -8.21 -22.81 -6.90
N PHE A 88 -9.15 -21.93 -7.20
CA PHE A 88 -10.58 -22.23 -7.04
C PHE A 88 -11.04 -23.30 -8.04
N ASP A 89 -11.66 -24.36 -7.55
CA ASP A 89 -12.30 -25.39 -8.35
C ASP A 89 -13.82 -25.38 -8.10
N LYS A 90 -14.60 -25.15 -9.16
CA LYS A 90 -16.07 -25.14 -9.10
C LYS A 90 -16.69 -26.46 -8.64
N LYS A 91 -15.97 -27.57 -8.77
CA LYS A 91 -16.44 -28.90 -8.40
C LYS A 91 -16.05 -29.28 -6.97
N ALA A 92 -15.14 -28.58 -6.37
CA ALA A 92 -14.70 -28.85 -5.01
C ALA A 92 -15.72 -28.36 -3.98
N GLN A 93 -15.81 -29.07 -2.88
CA GLN A 93 -16.52 -28.61 -1.69
C GLN A 93 -15.52 -27.94 -0.74
N TYR A 94 -15.88 -26.77 -0.25
CA TYR A 94 -15.04 -25.99 0.63
C TYR A 94 -15.59 -25.95 2.05
N LYS A 95 -14.70 -25.92 3.02
CA LYS A 95 -15.02 -25.83 4.45
C LYS A 95 -14.38 -24.59 5.08
N ALA A 96 -14.85 -24.21 6.25
CA ALA A 96 -14.30 -23.09 7.00
C ALA A 96 -12.78 -23.25 7.19
N GLY A 97 -12.04 -22.20 6.87
CA GLY A 97 -10.59 -22.14 6.91
C GLY A 97 -9.90 -22.44 5.58
N ASP A 98 -10.60 -22.98 4.59
CA ASP A 98 -10.02 -23.20 3.26
C ASP A 98 -9.64 -21.86 2.60
N LYS A 99 -8.50 -21.87 1.95
CA LYS A 99 -7.92 -20.68 1.29
C LYS A 99 -7.90 -20.94 -0.21
N ILE A 100 -8.55 -20.06 -0.96
CA ILE A 100 -8.69 -20.21 -2.41
C ILE A 100 -8.32 -18.91 -3.11
N TYR A 101 -7.89 -19.04 -4.38
CA TYR A 101 -7.70 -17.88 -5.23
C TYR A 101 -8.29 -18.09 -6.63
N VAL A 102 -8.65 -16.97 -7.25
CA VAL A 102 -9.04 -16.90 -8.67
C VAL A 102 -8.14 -15.90 -9.35
N LEU A 103 -7.44 -16.31 -10.39
CA LEU A 103 -6.68 -15.45 -11.27
C LEU A 103 -7.49 -15.18 -12.54
N ASN A 104 -7.83 -13.91 -12.78
CA ASN A 104 -8.61 -13.52 -13.95
C ASN A 104 -7.70 -12.82 -14.98
N ARG A 105 -7.54 -13.45 -16.15
CA ARG A 105 -6.77 -12.95 -17.31
C ARG A 105 -5.36 -12.48 -16.96
N GLU A 106 -4.77 -13.05 -15.91
CA GLU A 106 -3.44 -12.66 -15.38
C GLU A 106 -3.31 -11.18 -14.94
N LYS A 107 -4.43 -10.48 -14.78
CA LYS A 107 -4.46 -9.04 -14.46
C LYS A 107 -5.23 -8.70 -13.18
N ALA A 108 -6.03 -9.62 -12.69
CA ALA A 108 -6.75 -9.46 -11.44
C ALA A 108 -6.73 -10.75 -10.64
N VAL A 109 -6.62 -10.64 -9.33
CA VAL A 109 -6.61 -11.78 -8.42
C VAL A 109 -7.65 -11.56 -7.32
N ILE A 110 -8.38 -12.62 -7.00
CA ILE A 110 -9.27 -12.68 -5.85
C ILE A 110 -8.72 -13.73 -4.92
N LEU A 111 -8.51 -13.37 -3.67
CA LEU A 111 -8.13 -14.28 -2.60
C LEU A 111 -9.29 -14.38 -1.62
N ALA A 112 -9.66 -15.60 -1.23
CA ALA A 112 -10.73 -15.79 -0.26
C ALA A 112 -10.33 -16.83 0.80
N VAL A 113 -10.76 -16.58 2.02
CA VAL A 113 -10.72 -17.55 3.12
C VAL A 113 -12.15 -17.85 3.49
N ILE A 114 -12.53 -19.13 3.43
CA ILE A 114 -13.89 -19.56 3.73
C ILE A 114 -14.18 -19.36 5.21
N GLY A 115 -15.21 -18.58 5.51
CA GLY A 115 -15.64 -18.29 6.88
C GLY A 115 -16.36 -19.46 7.55
N LYS A 116 -16.64 -19.31 8.84
CA LYS A 116 -17.48 -20.26 9.61
C LYS A 116 -18.98 -20.01 9.43
N SER A 117 -19.34 -18.75 9.18
CA SER A 117 -20.73 -18.34 8.96
C SER A 117 -21.10 -18.48 7.49
N ASP A 118 -22.38 -18.66 7.21
CA ASP A 118 -22.91 -18.66 5.86
C ASP A 118 -22.64 -17.32 5.17
N ILE A 119 -22.35 -17.35 3.87
CA ILE A 119 -22.03 -16.16 3.07
C ILE A 119 -23.21 -15.17 3.01
N SER A 120 -24.45 -15.64 3.19
CA SER A 120 -25.64 -14.80 3.28
C SER A 120 -25.61 -13.83 4.46
N ASN A 121 -24.82 -14.13 5.48
CA ASN A 121 -24.60 -13.24 6.62
C ASN A 121 -23.60 -12.11 6.33
N GLY A 122 -23.08 -12.04 5.12
CA GLY A 122 -22.13 -11.05 4.67
C GLY A 122 -20.69 -11.54 4.61
N VAL A 123 -19.84 -10.70 4.01
CA VAL A 123 -18.40 -10.97 3.83
C VAL A 123 -17.59 -9.73 4.21
N ASN A 124 -16.38 -9.94 4.71
CA ASN A 124 -15.40 -8.87 4.83
C ASN A 124 -14.62 -8.77 3.51
N LEU A 125 -14.77 -7.65 2.82
CA LEU A 125 -14.13 -7.41 1.53
C LEU A 125 -13.09 -6.29 1.64
N THR A 126 -11.88 -6.58 1.17
CA THR A 126 -10.85 -5.56 0.93
C THR A 126 -10.51 -5.57 -0.55
N ALA A 127 -10.55 -4.42 -1.19
CA ALA A 127 -10.23 -4.28 -2.60
C ALA A 127 -9.21 -3.16 -2.82
N ALA A 128 -8.31 -3.37 -3.76
CA ALA A 128 -7.32 -2.39 -4.18
C ALA A 128 -7.04 -2.56 -5.69
N HIS A 129 -6.70 -1.47 -6.37
CA HIS A 129 -6.13 -1.56 -7.71
C HIS A 129 -4.69 -2.09 -7.65
N ILE A 130 -4.23 -2.73 -8.72
CA ILE A 130 -2.90 -3.35 -8.80
C ILE A 130 -2.02 -2.77 -9.91
N ASP A 131 -2.51 -1.80 -10.66
CA ASP A 131 -1.72 -1.06 -11.63
C ASP A 131 -0.73 -0.12 -10.92
N SER A 132 0.43 0.05 -11.54
CA SER A 132 1.50 0.95 -11.06
C SER A 132 1.48 2.26 -11.85
N PRO A 133 1.76 3.42 -11.24
CA PRO A 133 1.99 4.65 -11.99
C PRO A 133 3.15 4.44 -12.98
N ARG A 134 2.92 4.79 -14.25
CA ARG A 134 3.90 4.61 -15.34
C ARG A 134 3.67 5.57 -16.49
N LEU A 135 4.67 5.70 -17.33
CA LEU A 135 4.58 6.34 -18.64
C LEU A 135 4.64 5.27 -19.72
N ASP A 136 3.60 5.23 -20.56
CA ASP A 136 3.56 4.35 -21.73
C ASP A 136 3.72 5.17 -23.01
N LEU A 137 4.35 4.61 -24.03
CA LEU A 137 4.40 5.21 -25.35
C LEU A 137 3.03 5.08 -26.04
N LYS A 138 2.59 6.13 -26.74
CA LYS A 138 1.40 6.05 -27.61
C LYS A 138 1.69 5.19 -28.85
N GLN A 139 0.65 4.77 -29.56
CA GLN A 139 0.77 3.90 -30.74
C GLN A 139 1.70 4.44 -31.82
N ASN A 140 1.67 5.76 -32.08
CA ASN A 140 2.59 6.47 -32.98
C ASN A 140 3.37 7.49 -32.14
N PRO A 141 4.40 7.04 -31.40
CA PRO A 141 5.00 7.86 -30.38
C PRO A 141 5.97 8.90 -30.89
N LEU A 142 6.74 8.59 -31.93
CA LEU A 142 7.80 9.44 -32.42
C LEU A 142 7.26 10.60 -33.28
N TYR A 143 7.69 11.81 -32.97
CA TYR A 143 7.43 12.98 -33.79
C TYR A 143 8.60 13.97 -33.68
N GLU A 144 8.72 14.83 -34.66
CA GLU A 144 9.72 15.90 -34.69
C GLU A 144 9.03 17.26 -34.44
N SER A 145 9.69 18.12 -33.68
CA SER A 145 9.38 19.54 -33.55
C SER A 145 10.65 20.29 -33.18
N ASP A 146 10.88 21.44 -33.82
CA ASP A 146 12.03 22.31 -33.54
C ASP A 146 13.38 21.58 -33.61
N GLU A 147 13.54 20.73 -34.64
CA GLU A 147 14.74 19.92 -34.89
C GLU A 147 15.06 18.91 -33.80
N LEU A 148 14.08 18.60 -32.94
CA LEU A 148 14.19 17.63 -31.84
C LEU A 148 13.20 16.49 -32.02
N GLY A 149 13.67 15.28 -31.75
CA GLY A 149 12.82 14.09 -31.72
C GLY A 149 12.13 13.95 -30.36
N TYR A 150 10.80 13.78 -30.35
CA TYR A 150 10.00 13.62 -29.16
C TYR A 150 9.26 12.31 -29.16
N PHE A 151 8.95 11.81 -27.92
CA PHE A 151 8.02 10.72 -27.71
C PHE A 151 6.71 11.21 -27.12
N LYS A 152 5.60 10.90 -27.80
CA LYS A 152 4.26 11.07 -27.23
C LYS A 152 4.01 9.96 -26.21
N THR A 153 3.76 10.36 -24.99
CA THR A 153 3.50 9.43 -23.87
C THR A 153 2.08 9.58 -23.35
N HIS A 154 1.59 8.53 -22.74
CA HIS A 154 0.41 8.52 -21.91
C HIS A 154 0.83 8.09 -20.50
N TYR A 155 0.25 8.70 -19.47
CA TYR A 155 0.53 8.32 -18.09
C TYR A 155 -0.65 7.60 -17.46
N TYR A 156 -0.33 6.65 -16.61
CA TYR A 156 -1.29 5.94 -15.76
C TYR A 156 -1.01 6.25 -14.30
N GLY A 157 -2.10 6.39 -13.50
CA GLY A 157 -2.02 6.73 -12.10
C GLY A 157 -1.61 8.18 -11.84
N GLY A 158 -1.40 8.52 -10.57
CA GLY A 158 -0.97 9.85 -10.16
C GLY A 158 0.54 10.00 -10.25
N ILE A 159 1.04 10.73 -11.24
CA ILE A 159 2.45 11.11 -11.32
C ILE A 159 2.63 12.60 -11.02
N LYS A 160 3.65 12.93 -10.25
CA LYS A 160 3.98 14.30 -9.86
C LYS A 160 4.82 14.96 -10.96
N LYS A 161 4.18 15.35 -12.06
CA LYS A 161 4.85 15.83 -13.30
C LYS A 161 5.77 17.02 -13.07
N TYR A 162 5.33 17.99 -12.30
CA TYR A 162 6.07 19.24 -12.06
C TYR A 162 7.34 19.05 -11.22
N GLN A 163 7.44 17.98 -10.44
CA GLN A 163 8.63 17.69 -9.65
C GLN A 163 9.79 17.17 -10.51
N TRP A 164 9.49 16.55 -11.65
CA TRP A 164 10.53 16.02 -12.55
C TRP A 164 11.32 17.12 -13.22
N THR A 165 10.73 18.29 -13.44
CA THR A 165 11.43 19.45 -14.03
C THR A 165 12.43 20.11 -13.09
N THR A 166 12.38 19.81 -11.79
CA THR A 166 13.24 20.38 -10.76
C THR A 166 14.29 19.39 -10.24
N ILE A 167 14.32 18.19 -10.76
CA ILE A 167 15.34 17.17 -10.44
C ILE A 167 16.52 17.40 -11.37
N PRO A 168 17.73 17.72 -10.87
CA PRO A 168 18.92 17.90 -11.69
C PRO A 168 19.40 16.61 -12.31
#